data_06620b7ddbf3b2d9aaf2f5f50c2e6ee2
#
_entry.id   06620b7ddbf3b2d9aaf2f5f50c2e6ee2
#
_cell.length_a   1.000
_cell.length_b   1.000
_cell.length_c   1.000
_cell.angle_alpha   90.00
_cell.angle_beta   90.00
_cell.angle_gamma   90.00
#
_symmetry.space_group_name_H-M   'P 1'
#
loop_
_entity.id
_entity.type
_entity.pdbx_description
1 polymer ?
#
loop_
_entity_poly.entity_id
_entity_poly.type
_entity_poly.pdbx_seq_one_letter_code
_entity_poly.pdbx_strand_id
1 'polypeptide(L)' 'MMSSIRNEIKAQIIRAGYTMQEVVDQLHDEYGWSDSVSNFSGKLQRESLRYREAVELAEVLGYNIAWQKRRD' A
#
# COMPACT_ATOMS: atom_id res chain seq x y z
N MET A 1 17.47 -11.67 6.47
CA MET A 1 17.08 -11.41 5.08
C MET A 1 16.03 -10.31 5.05
N MET A 2 16.20 -9.34 4.19
CA MET A 2 15.26 -8.23 4.12
C MET A 2 14.18 -8.51 3.10
N SER A 3 12.92 -8.30 3.51
CA SER A 3 11.81 -8.36 2.58
C SER A 3 11.83 -7.15 1.67
N SER A 4 11.38 -7.32 0.44
CA SER A 4 11.19 -6.18 -0.43
C SER A 4 9.99 -5.36 0.07
N ILE A 5 9.97 -4.08 -0.27
CA ILE A 5 8.84 -3.21 0.07
C ILE A 5 7.56 -3.76 -0.53
N ARG A 6 7.64 -4.27 -1.76
CA ARG A 6 6.48 -4.90 -2.40
C ARG A 6 5.92 -6.04 -1.55
N ASN A 7 6.78 -6.91 -1.07
CA ASN A 7 6.32 -8.04 -0.25
C ASN A 7 5.74 -7.59 1.08
N GLU A 8 6.33 -6.57 1.69
CA GLU A 8 5.79 -6.03 2.94
C GLU A 8 4.39 -5.47 2.75
N ILE A 9 4.19 -4.70 1.68
CA ILE A 9 2.88 -4.11 1.42
C ILE A 9 1.86 -5.19 1.09
N LYS A 10 2.24 -6.18 0.29
CA LYS A 10 1.34 -7.30 -0.01
C LYS A 10 0.94 -8.06 1.27
N ALA A 11 1.89 -8.26 2.18
CA ALA A 11 1.58 -8.91 3.45
C ALA A 11 0.57 -8.10 4.25
N GLN A 12 0.70 -6.78 4.27
CA GLN A 12 -0.25 -5.93 4.99
C GLN A 12 -1.63 -6.00 4.35
N ILE A 13 -1.70 -6.04 3.03
CA ILE A 13 -2.98 -6.17 2.33
C ILE A 13 -3.67 -7.47 2.73
N ILE A 14 -2.93 -8.57 2.74
CA ILE A 14 -3.47 -9.87 3.12
C ILE A 14 -3.93 -9.85 4.58
N ARG A 15 -3.12 -9.29 5.47
CA ARG A 15 -3.48 -9.20 6.90
C ARG A 15 -4.73 -8.38 7.12
N ALA A 16 -4.93 -7.36 6.31
CA ALA A 16 -6.13 -6.53 6.41
C ALA A 16 -7.37 -7.21 5.82
N GLY A 17 -7.19 -8.36 5.17
CA GLY A 17 -8.31 -9.11 4.63
C GLY A 17 -8.75 -8.67 3.24
N TYR A 18 -7.91 -7.96 2.52
CA TYR A 18 -8.23 -7.48 1.18
C TYR A 18 -7.54 -8.29 0.10
N THR A 19 -8.17 -8.34 -1.07
CA THR A 19 -7.49 -8.75 -2.28
C THR A 19 -6.87 -7.52 -2.93
N MET A 20 -5.95 -7.73 -3.87
CA MET A 20 -5.35 -6.62 -4.61
C MET A 20 -6.42 -5.81 -5.36
N GLN A 21 -7.39 -6.49 -5.95
CA GLN A 21 -8.46 -5.80 -6.69
C GLN A 21 -9.30 -4.94 -5.76
N GLU A 22 -9.63 -5.46 -4.58
CA GLU A 22 -10.43 -4.69 -3.61
C GLU A 22 -9.70 -3.43 -3.17
N VAL A 23 -8.40 -3.52 -2.93
CA VAL A 23 -7.61 -2.36 -2.55
C VAL A 23 -7.60 -1.32 -3.66
N VAL A 24 -7.36 -1.77 -4.88
CA VAL A 24 -7.31 -0.88 -6.05
C VAL A 24 -8.66 -0.20 -6.25
N ASP A 25 -9.75 -0.96 -6.11
CA ASP A 25 -11.09 -0.41 -6.26
C ASP A 25 -11.37 0.69 -5.23
N GLN A 26 -10.97 0.46 -3.99
CA GLN A 26 -11.17 1.46 -2.94
C GLN A 26 -10.29 2.70 -3.15
N LEU A 27 -9.04 2.50 -3.54
CA LEU A 27 -8.16 3.63 -3.84
C LEU A 27 -8.69 4.46 -5.00
N HIS A 28 -9.25 3.79 -6.00
CA HIS A 28 -9.87 4.49 -7.12
C HIS A 28 -11.07 5.32 -6.66
N ASP A 29 -11.96 4.70 -5.88
CA ASP A 29 -13.19 5.35 -5.45
C ASP A 29 -12.93 6.50 -4.49
N GLU A 30 -11.99 6.35 -3.57
CA GLU A 30 -11.78 7.34 -2.52
C GLU A 30 -10.77 8.41 -2.90
N TYR A 31 -9.76 8.07 -3.70
CA TYR A 31 -8.64 8.96 -3.94
C TYR A 31 -8.35 9.18 -5.42
N GLY A 32 -9.10 8.56 -6.29
CA GLY A 32 -8.93 8.77 -7.73
C GLY A 32 -7.72 8.06 -8.34
N TRP A 33 -7.22 7.01 -7.70
CA TRP A 33 -6.14 6.23 -8.28
C TRP A 33 -6.63 5.50 -9.53
N SER A 34 -5.69 5.05 -10.36
CA SER A 34 -6.01 4.14 -11.45
C SER A 34 -6.67 2.88 -10.89
N ASP A 35 -7.67 2.35 -11.59
CA ASP A 35 -8.32 1.11 -11.19
C ASP A 35 -7.63 -0.14 -11.73
N SER A 36 -6.42 0.02 -12.24
CA SER A 36 -5.65 -1.08 -12.82
C SER A 36 -4.77 -1.75 -11.76
N VAL A 37 -5.01 -3.03 -11.52
CA VAL A 37 -4.15 -3.81 -10.61
C VAL A 37 -2.73 -3.87 -11.15
N SER A 38 -2.55 -3.95 -12.48
CA SER A 38 -1.21 -3.95 -13.07
C SER A 38 -0.47 -2.67 -12.77
N ASN A 39 -1.15 -1.52 -12.82
CA ASN A 39 -0.54 -0.24 -12.50
C ASN A 39 -0.08 -0.21 -11.05
N PHE A 40 -0.94 -0.63 -10.14
CA PHE A 40 -0.62 -0.68 -8.72
C PHE A 40 0.55 -1.63 -8.45
N SER A 41 0.48 -2.83 -9.03
CA SER A 41 1.54 -3.83 -8.87
C SER A 41 2.88 -3.30 -9.38
N GLY A 42 2.85 -2.59 -10.50
CA GLY A 42 4.06 -1.98 -11.06
C GLY A 42 4.66 -0.93 -10.13
N LYS A 43 3.82 -0.11 -9.50
CA LYS A 43 4.31 0.87 -8.54
C LYS A 43 5.00 0.19 -7.35
N LEU A 44 4.42 -0.90 -6.86
CA LEU A 44 5.01 -1.64 -5.75
C LEU A 44 6.35 -2.26 -6.16
N GLN A 45 6.40 -2.84 -7.35
CA GLN A 45 7.61 -3.49 -7.82
C GLN A 45 8.75 -2.50 -8.04
N ARG A 46 8.44 -1.32 -8.56
CA ARG A 46 9.43 -0.27 -8.77
C ARG A 46 9.72 0.53 -7.51
N GLU A 47 8.98 0.28 -6.44
CA GLU A 47 9.08 1.04 -5.19
C GLU A 47 8.89 2.54 -5.45
N SER A 48 7.92 2.86 -6.29
CA SER A 48 7.71 4.24 -6.73
C SER A 48 6.46 4.87 -6.12
N LEU A 49 5.97 4.34 -5.00
CA LEU A 49 4.88 4.98 -4.26
C LEU A 49 5.38 6.29 -3.66
N ARG A 50 4.61 7.34 -3.88
CA ARG A 50 4.85 8.61 -3.19
C ARG A 50 4.38 8.48 -1.74
N TYR A 51 4.91 9.35 -0.87
CA TYR A 51 4.52 9.31 0.53
C TYR A 51 3.01 9.47 0.71
N ARG A 52 2.41 10.43 -0.03
CA ARG A 52 0.96 10.61 0.03
C ARG A 52 0.23 9.33 -0.36
N GLU A 53 0.70 8.65 -1.39
CA GLU A 53 0.09 7.40 -1.83
C GLU A 53 0.21 6.32 -0.75
N ALA A 54 1.34 6.27 -0.07
CA ALA A 54 1.51 5.31 1.03
C ALA A 54 0.52 5.58 2.16
N VAL A 55 0.31 6.86 2.49
CA VAL A 55 -0.66 7.24 3.51
C VAL A 55 -2.07 6.82 3.10
N GLU A 56 -2.45 7.09 1.86
CA GLU A 56 -3.78 6.73 1.36
C GLU A 56 -3.98 5.23 1.36
N LEU A 57 -2.96 4.49 0.96
CA LEU A 57 -3.02 3.02 1.00
C LEU A 57 -3.20 2.53 2.43
N ALA A 58 -2.44 3.08 3.36
CA ALA A 58 -2.56 2.69 4.76
C ALA A 58 -3.99 2.95 5.28
N GLU A 59 -4.57 4.09 4.94
CA GLU A 59 -5.92 4.42 5.36
C GLU A 59 -6.94 3.41 4.85
N VAL A 60 -6.83 3.02 3.58
CA VAL A 60 -7.72 2.01 3.01
C VAL A 60 -7.61 0.69 3.77
N LEU A 61 -6.41 0.33 4.18
CA LEU A 61 -6.19 -0.92 4.92
C LEU A 61 -6.53 -0.82 6.40
N GLY A 62 -6.87 0.37 6.89
CA GLY A 62 -7.22 0.56 8.29
C GLY A 62 -6.02 0.82 9.19
N TYR A 63 -4.90 1.25 8.62
CA TYR A 63 -3.69 1.54 9.38
C TYR A 63 -3.35 3.02 9.32
N ASN A 64 -2.57 3.45 10.28
CA ASN A 64 -1.93 4.77 10.27
C ASN A 64 -0.44 4.60 10.07
N ILE A 65 0.16 5.52 9.34
CA ILE A 65 1.61 5.59 9.28
C ILE A 65 2.08 6.42 10.44
N ALA A 66 2.98 5.85 11.24
CA ALA A 66 3.49 6.53 12.43
C ALA A 66 5.01 6.60 12.39
N TRP A 67 5.53 7.69 12.92
CA TRP A 67 6.96 7.87 13.06
C TRP A 67 7.35 7.49 14.48
N GLN A 68 8.31 6.61 14.60
CA GLN A 68 8.81 6.18 15.91
C GLN A 68 10.28 6.49 16.02
N LYS A 69 10.64 7.11 17.14
CA LYS A 69 12.04 7.43 17.37
C LYS A 69 12.81 6.18 17.73
N ARG A 70 13.97 6.03 17.14
CA ARG A 70 14.82 4.89 17.47
C ARG A 70 15.34 4.99 18.87
N ARG A 71 15.63 3.86 19.44
CA ARG A 71 16.03 3.75 20.83
C ARG A 71 17.53 3.68 21.04
N ASP A 72 18.33 3.48 20.09
CA ASP A 72 19.76 3.30 20.32
C ASP A 72 20.45 4.58 20.88
#